data_2ef50c595ff4d48dbf0d5b1456f84d85
#
_entry.id   2ef50c595ff4d48dbf0d5b1456f84d85
#
_cell.length_a   1.000
_cell.length_b   1.000
_cell.length_c   1.000
_cell.angle_alpha   90.00
_cell.angle_beta   90.00
_cell.angle_gamma   90.00
#
_symmetry.space_group_name_H-M   'P 1'
#
loop_
_entity.id
_entity.type
_entity.pdbx_description
1 polymer ?
#
loop_
_entity_poly.entity_id
_entity_poly.type
_entity_poly.pdbx_seq_one_letter_code
_entity_poly.pdbx_strand_id
1 'polypeptide(L)'
;MNLPGTHDSQTWNYSTETRKSLKHITLLGGSIAAPSRFYRCQEIPLISMLEQGIRVFDLRFAFDVTKTRLVFWHAQALQSQTATVSDVLFAFSKWLDYHPSEAILVSLKYEKSTTLFARYNMNIQKAIYDALTTLVAQKYFLSAKNELGTLGDARGKIVLLRRFDLDMLPEDQVENLPGIYFPSSEWTINGQAISIVYNRNKNYTAYIEDYYHISTKSINERKIQPIIRSKYNVTMAHLEKAMLQYHHDDLFLTFASGERNANLPPHYPKIIALGKNDEEGINQKLTQVFQGLKGTKKRLGIVMFDFSNNPPELIESFLAIQNP
;
A
#
# COMPACT_ATOMS: atom_id res chain seq x y z
N MET A 1 0.29 17.50 5.28
CA MET A 1 1.06 17.12 4.08
C MET A 1 0.28 16.07 3.31
N ASN A 2 0.33 16.12 1.98
CA ASN A 2 -0.34 15.15 1.09
C ASN A 2 0.74 14.29 0.42
N LEU A 3 0.63 12.96 0.54
CA LEU A 3 1.60 12.04 0.00
C LEU A 3 0.91 11.03 -0.93
N PRO A 4 1.25 11.00 -2.22
CA PRO A 4 0.75 9.99 -3.11
C PRO A 4 1.43 8.66 -2.87
N GLY A 5 0.65 7.59 -2.86
CA GLY A 5 1.12 6.24 -2.65
C GLY A 5 0.55 5.24 -3.64
N THR A 6 1.10 4.03 -3.64
CA THR A 6 0.64 2.93 -4.49
C THR A 6 0.24 1.72 -3.65
N HIS A 7 -0.96 1.22 -3.90
CA HIS A 7 -1.48 -0.02 -3.32
C HIS A 7 -0.84 -1.20 -4.03
N ASP A 8 -0.47 -2.26 -3.29
CA ASP A 8 0.18 -3.46 -3.83
C ASP A 8 1.29 -3.13 -4.84
N SER A 9 2.21 -2.26 -4.43
CA SER A 9 3.24 -1.67 -5.28
C SER A 9 4.10 -2.70 -6.01
N GLN A 10 4.31 -3.87 -5.39
CA GLN A 10 5.11 -4.98 -5.94
C GLN A 10 4.48 -5.65 -7.16
N THR A 11 3.21 -5.37 -7.49
CA THR A 11 2.46 -6.11 -8.52
C THR A 11 2.70 -5.60 -9.95
N TRP A 12 3.50 -4.58 -10.13
CA TRP A 12 3.71 -3.88 -11.40
C TRP A 12 4.13 -4.82 -12.56
N ASN A 13 4.92 -5.84 -12.27
CA ASN A 13 5.43 -6.81 -13.26
C ASN A 13 4.62 -8.12 -13.30
N TYR A 14 3.48 -8.21 -12.62
CA TYR A 14 2.67 -9.45 -12.62
C TYR A 14 1.83 -9.56 -13.88
N SER A 15 2.49 -9.86 -14.99
CA SER A 15 1.88 -10.10 -16.31
C SER A 15 1.28 -11.51 -16.44
N THR A 16 0.65 -11.77 -17.57
CA THR A 16 0.20 -13.13 -17.92
C THR A 16 1.37 -14.10 -18.04
N GLU A 17 2.48 -13.65 -18.57
CA GLU A 17 3.73 -14.41 -18.74
C GLU A 17 4.35 -14.72 -17.38
N THR A 18 4.46 -13.72 -16.51
CA THR A 18 4.94 -13.89 -15.12
C THR A 18 4.09 -14.90 -14.38
N ARG A 19 2.74 -14.78 -14.46
CA ARG A 19 1.83 -15.76 -13.86
C ARG A 19 2.06 -17.17 -14.40
N LYS A 20 2.26 -17.34 -15.72
CA LYS A 20 2.49 -18.65 -16.32
C LYS A 20 3.81 -19.26 -15.83
N SER A 21 4.88 -18.48 -15.74
CA SER A 21 6.19 -18.94 -15.25
C SER A 21 6.16 -19.35 -13.77
N LEU A 22 5.32 -18.69 -12.96
CA LEU A 22 5.21 -18.94 -11.51
C LEU A 22 4.08 -19.92 -11.13
N LYS A 23 3.32 -20.43 -12.09
CA LYS A 23 2.17 -21.30 -11.85
C LYS A 23 2.51 -22.53 -11.00
N HIS A 24 3.66 -23.14 -11.24
CA HIS A 24 4.11 -24.33 -10.50
C HIS A 24 4.33 -24.04 -9.01
N ILE A 25 4.78 -22.84 -8.67
CA ILE A 25 5.02 -22.44 -7.26
C ILE A 25 3.70 -22.24 -6.53
N THR A 26 2.73 -21.57 -7.14
CA THR A 26 1.39 -21.41 -6.56
C THR A 26 0.71 -22.77 -6.34
N LEU A 27 0.91 -23.74 -7.24
CA LEU A 27 0.40 -25.10 -7.07
C LEU A 27 1.04 -25.84 -5.88
N LEU A 28 2.34 -25.67 -5.64
CA LEU A 28 3.00 -26.20 -4.44
C LEU A 28 2.41 -25.66 -3.14
N GLY A 29 1.88 -24.44 -3.17
CA GLY A 29 1.17 -23.84 -2.06
C GLY A 29 -0.28 -24.30 -1.88
N GLY A 30 -0.76 -25.25 -2.68
CA GLY A 30 -2.12 -25.77 -2.61
C GLY A 30 -3.17 -24.84 -3.26
N SER A 31 -2.75 -23.86 -4.07
CA SER A 31 -3.65 -22.89 -4.69
C SER A 31 -3.40 -22.73 -6.19
N ILE A 32 -4.42 -22.33 -6.92
CA ILE A 32 -4.32 -21.96 -8.33
C ILE A 32 -4.51 -20.44 -8.41
N ALA A 33 -3.48 -19.73 -8.87
CA ALA A 33 -3.62 -18.30 -9.09
C ALA A 33 -4.62 -18.02 -10.23
N ALA A 34 -5.59 -17.17 -9.99
CA ALA A 34 -6.51 -16.64 -10.99
C ALA A 34 -5.73 -15.90 -12.11
N PRO A 35 -6.35 -15.44 -13.20
CA PRO A 35 -5.68 -14.62 -14.20
C PRO A 35 -4.98 -13.41 -13.59
N SER A 36 -3.83 -12.98 -14.16
CA SER A 36 -2.97 -11.92 -13.60
C SER A 36 -3.72 -10.62 -13.33
N ARG A 37 -4.73 -10.27 -14.14
CA ARG A 37 -5.56 -9.08 -13.97
C ARG A 37 -6.28 -8.97 -12.60
N PHE A 38 -6.44 -10.08 -11.88
CA PHE A 38 -7.05 -10.07 -10.55
C PHE A 38 -6.07 -9.65 -9.44
N TYR A 39 -4.78 -9.71 -9.72
CA TYR A 39 -3.72 -9.42 -8.75
C TYR A 39 -2.90 -8.19 -9.11
N ARG A 40 -2.90 -7.79 -10.38
CA ARG A 40 -2.11 -6.66 -10.84
C ARG A 40 -2.78 -5.34 -10.47
N CYS A 41 -2.07 -4.53 -9.70
CA CYS A 41 -2.52 -3.21 -9.21
C CYS A 41 -1.69 -2.06 -9.77
N GLN A 42 -0.50 -2.34 -10.34
CA GLN A 42 0.41 -1.33 -10.89
C GLN A 42 0.92 -1.72 -12.28
N GLU A 43 1.49 -0.75 -13.03
CA GLU A 43 2.02 -0.99 -14.38
C GLU A 43 3.47 -0.58 -14.56
N ILE A 44 4.01 0.30 -13.70
CA ILE A 44 5.36 0.82 -13.82
C ILE A 44 6.25 0.37 -12.65
N PRO A 45 7.57 0.24 -12.85
CA PRO A 45 8.52 -0.16 -11.80
C PRO A 45 8.56 0.80 -10.61
N LEU A 46 8.97 0.31 -9.44
CA LEU A 46 9.02 1.08 -8.19
C LEU A 46 9.85 2.37 -8.32
N ILE A 47 10.99 2.31 -9.00
CA ILE A 47 11.83 3.50 -9.23
C ILE A 47 11.10 4.50 -10.14
N SER A 48 10.41 4.04 -11.17
CA SER A 48 9.60 4.93 -12.02
C SER A 48 8.44 5.57 -11.26
N MET A 49 7.87 4.87 -10.27
CA MET A 49 6.88 5.47 -9.36
C MET A 49 7.50 6.59 -8.51
N LEU A 50 8.71 6.40 -7.98
CA LEU A 50 9.45 7.45 -7.26
C LEU A 50 9.67 8.69 -8.13
N GLU A 51 10.09 8.49 -9.40
CA GLU A 51 10.30 9.57 -10.37
C GLU A 51 9.01 10.31 -10.73
N GLN A 52 7.85 9.65 -10.64
CA GLN A 52 6.53 10.29 -10.80
C GLN A 52 6.07 11.07 -9.56
N GLY A 53 6.80 11.01 -8.45
CA GLY A 53 6.42 11.70 -7.20
C GLY A 53 5.74 10.80 -6.16
N ILE A 54 5.57 9.50 -6.41
CA ILE A 54 5.08 8.56 -5.39
C ILE A 54 6.09 8.51 -4.23
N ARG A 55 5.58 8.56 -3.01
CA ARG A 55 6.40 8.53 -1.79
C ARG A 55 5.93 7.50 -0.77
N VAL A 56 4.80 6.83 -1.01
CA VAL A 56 4.29 5.77 -0.12
C VAL A 56 4.10 4.48 -0.92
N PHE A 57 4.67 3.37 -0.42
CA PHE A 57 4.65 2.06 -1.05
C PHE A 57 4.01 1.03 -0.13
N ASP A 58 2.89 0.43 -0.54
CA ASP A 58 2.30 -0.74 0.14
C ASP A 58 2.90 -2.00 -0.46
N LEU A 59 3.73 -2.68 0.34
CA LEU A 59 4.47 -3.88 -0.04
C LEU A 59 4.02 -5.06 0.82
N ARG A 60 3.69 -6.18 0.17
CA ARG A 60 3.17 -7.35 0.87
C ARG A 60 4.11 -8.54 0.72
N PHE A 61 4.54 -9.08 1.86
CA PHE A 61 5.59 -10.09 1.91
C PHE A 61 5.15 -11.39 2.59
N ALA A 62 5.80 -12.47 2.22
CA ALA A 62 5.83 -13.74 2.92
C ALA A 62 7.10 -14.52 2.53
N PHE A 63 7.29 -15.73 3.08
CA PHE A 63 8.37 -16.61 2.64
C PHE A 63 8.16 -17.12 1.21
N ASP A 64 9.28 -17.35 0.53
CA ASP A 64 9.33 -18.18 -0.67
C ASP A 64 9.13 -19.67 -0.31
N VAL A 65 9.07 -20.55 -1.32
CA VAL A 65 8.87 -21.99 -1.14
C VAL A 65 9.99 -22.65 -0.33
N THR A 66 11.18 -22.07 -0.31
CA THR A 66 12.34 -22.60 0.46
C THR A 66 12.28 -22.19 1.93
N LYS A 67 11.41 -21.26 2.30
CA LYS A 67 11.28 -20.66 3.64
C LYS A 67 12.54 -19.93 4.11
N THR A 68 13.33 -19.43 3.17
CA THR A 68 14.61 -18.76 3.47
C THR A 68 14.65 -17.31 3.06
N ARG A 69 13.77 -16.87 2.13
CA ARG A 69 13.76 -15.51 1.62
C ARG A 69 12.37 -14.88 1.79
N LEU A 70 12.35 -13.62 2.17
CA LEU A 70 11.14 -12.80 2.18
C LEU A 70 10.95 -12.22 0.78
N VAL A 71 9.89 -12.66 0.12
CA VAL A 71 9.51 -12.28 -1.25
C VAL A 71 8.11 -11.67 -1.28
N PHE A 72 7.67 -11.17 -2.40
CA PHE A 72 6.40 -10.47 -2.51
C PHE A 72 5.27 -11.36 -3.02
N TRP A 73 4.13 -11.21 -2.37
CA TRP A 73 2.90 -11.92 -2.69
C TRP A 73 1.72 -10.95 -2.81
N HIS A 74 0.71 -11.34 -3.58
CA HIS A 74 -0.63 -10.78 -3.51
C HIS A 74 -1.62 -11.94 -3.43
N ALA A 75 -2.29 -12.10 -2.30
CA ALA A 75 -3.03 -13.31 -1.96
C ALA A 75 -2.17 -14.57 -2.21
N GLN A 76 -2.64 -15.54 -3.00
CA GLN A 76 -1.89 -16.75 -3.36
C GLN A 76 -0.92 -16.57 -4.54
N ALA A 77 -0.80 -15.38 -5.09
CA ALA A 77 0.03 -15.14 -6.27
C ALA A 77 1.42 -14.61 -5.87
N LEU A 78 2.45 -15.45 -6.04
CA LEU A 78 3.85 -15.01 -5.95
C LEU A 78 4.13 -14.01 -7.08
N GLN A 79 4.68 -12.85 -6.74
CA GLN A 79 4.91 -11.75 -7.69
C GLN A 79 6.25 -11.86 -8.42
N SER A 80 7.26 -12.43 -7.75
CA SER A 80 8.60 -12.67 -8.30
C SER A 80 9.28 -13.81 -7.54
N GLN A 81 10.11 -14.60 -8.23
CA GLN A 81 10.98 -15.59 -7.59
C GLN A 81 12.25 -14.99 -7.00
N THR A 82 12.70 -13.86 -7.53
CA THR A 82 14.03 -13.32 -7.26
C THR A 82 14.01 -12.05 -6.44
N ALA A 83 13.00 -11.18 -6.61
CA ALA A 83 12.90 -9.94 -5.87
C ALA A 83 12.53 -10.19 -4.40
N THR A 84 13.40 -9.78 -3.50
CA THR A 84 13.21 -9.90 -2.06
C THR A 84 12.87 -8.55 -1.42
N VAL A 85 12.39 -8.59 -0.18
CA VAL A 85 12.20 -7.37 0.64
C VAL A 85 13.52 -6.59 0.74
N SER A 86 14.64 -7.29 0.97
CA SER A 86 15.96 -6.66 1.07
C SER A 86 16.39 -5.97 -0.23
N ASP A 87 16.09 -6.55 -1.40
CA ASP A 87 16.42 -5.92 -2.69
C ASP A 87 15.66 -4.60 -2.89
N VAL A 88 14.38 -4.57 -2.52
CA VAL A 88 13.58 -3.34 -2.64
C VAL A 88 14.04 -2.28 -1.63
N LEU A 89 14.32 -2.66 -0.38
CA LEU A 89 14.86 -1.73 0.61
C LEU A 89 16.22 -1.18 0.16
N PHE A 90 17.08 -2.02 -0.43
CA PHE A 90 18.35 -1.58 -1.00
C PHE A 90 18.14 -0.60 -2.16
N ALA A 91 17.22 -0.89 -3.08
CA ALA A 91 16.91 -0.01 -4.21
C ALA A 91 16.40 1.36 -3.73
N PHE A 92 15.53 1.40 -2.71
CA PHE A 92 15.05 2.64 -2.11
C PHE A 92 16.18 3.41 -1.40
N SER A 93 17.02 2.71 -0.66
CA SER A 93 18.20 3.31 -0.02
C SER A 93 19.14 3.93 -1.06
N LYS A 94 19.38 3.24 -2.15
CA LYS A 94 20.20 3.74 -3.24
C LYS A 94 19.58 4.95 -3.95
N TRP A 95 18.27 4.93 -4.15
CA TRP A 95 17.55 6.08 -4.70
C TRP A 95 17.68 7.32 -3.77
N LEU A 96 17.55 7.13 -2.45
CA LEU A 96 17.71 8.19 -1.46
C LEU A 96 19.12 8.76 -1.40
N ASP A 97 20.17 7.98 -1.68
CA ASP A 97 21.54 8.50 -1.79
C ASP A 97 21.67 9.55 -2.91
N TYR A 98 20.90 9.41 -3.99
CA TYR A 98 20.85 10.38 -5.09
C TYR A 98 19.81 11.50 -4.86
N HIS A 99 18.88 11.29 -3.96
CA HIS A 99 17.79 12.23 -3.65
C HIS A 99 17.73 12.53 -2.14
N PRO A 100 18.79 13.11 -1.55
CA PRO A 100 18.91 13.23 -0.09
C PRO A 100 17.91 14.19 0.57
N SER A 101 17.20 14.98 -0.20
CA SER A 101 16.11 15.84 0.28
C SER A 101 14.76 15.13 0.40
N GLU A 102 14.65 13.93 -0.19
CA GLU A 102 13.43 13.16 -0.26
C GLU A 102 13.27 12.20 0.92
N ALA A 103 12.04 11.70 1.11
CA ALA A 103 11.71 10.68 2.09
C ALA A 103 10.78 9.64 1.45
N ILE A 104 10.86 8.39 1.90
CA ILE A 104 10.00 7.30 1.42
C ILE A 104 9.27 6.70 2.62
N LEU A 105 7.96 6.50 2.50
CA LEU A 105 7.18 5.71 3.46
C LEU A 105 6.97 4.31 2.90
N VAL A 106 7.31 3.29 3.68
CA VAL A 106 7.14 1.89 3.29
C VAL A 106 6.17 1.21 4.26
N SER A 107 4.99 0.89 3.76
CA SER A 107 4.01 0.05 4.45
C SER A 107 4.33 -1.41 4.14
N LEU A 108 4.85 -2.14 5.12
CA LEU A 108 5.10 -3.58 5.01
C LEU A 108 3.96 -4.36 5.66
N LYS A 109 3.32 -5.23 4.89
CA LYS A 109 2.25 -6.09 5.35
C LYS A 109 2.62 -7.56 5.15
N TYR A 110 2.40 -8.39 6.18
CA TYR A 110 2.42 -9.83 5.99
C TYR A 110 1.19 -10.29 5.19
N GLU A 111 1.40 -11.05 4.13
CA GLU A 111 0.31 -11.53 3.26
C GLU A 111 -0.27 -12.85 3.79
N LYS A 112 -1.31 -12.74 4.63
CA LYS A 112 -1.93 -13.87 5.36
C LYS A 112 -2.57 -14.94 4.46
N SER A 113 -2.93 -14.62 3.23
CA SER A 113 -3.56 -15.56 2.30
C SER A 113 -2.56 -16.37 1.48
N THR A 114 -1.27 -16.25 1.76
CA THR A 114 -0.26 -17.08 1.15
C THR A 114 -0.28 -18.48 1.75
N THR A 115 0.21 -19.37 1.09
CA THR A 115 0.31 -20.81 1.07
C THR A 115 0.81 -21.48 2.35
N LEU A 116 0.69 -22.79 2.42
CA LEU A 116 1.06 -23.60 3.58
C LEU A 116 2.51 -23.44 4.04
N PHE A 117 3.45 -23.18 3.12
CA PHE A 117 4.87 -22.98 3.46
C PHE A 117 5.18 -21.58 4.00
N ALA A 118 4.30 -20.61 3.81
CA ALA A 118 4.47 -19.22 4.23
C ALA A 118 3.59 -18.84 5.43
N ARG A 119 3.21 -19.80 6.27
CA ARG A 119 2.42 -19.54 7.48
C ARG A 119 3.17 -18.63 8.43
N TYR A 120 2.43 -17.72 9.06
CA TYR A 120 2.96 -16.82 10.08
C TYR A 120 3.44 -17.62 11.29
N ASN A 121 4.72 -17.52 11.59
CA ASN A 121 5.37 -18.21 12.70
C ASN A 121 6.63 -17.44 13.13
N MET A 122 7.31 -17.91 14.18
CA MET A 122 8.52 -17.29 14.70
C MET A 122 9.61 -17.07 13.62
N ASN A 123 9.76 -18.00 12.68
CA ASN A 123 10.82 -17.91 11.66
C ASN A 123 10.59 -16.73 10.71
N ILE A 124 9.34 -16.49 10.28
CA ILE A 124 9.04 -15.35 9.42
C ILE A 124 9.10 -14.03 10.19
N GLN A 125 8.70 -14.03 11.47
CA GLN A 125 8.84 -12.85 12.32
C GLN A 125 10.32 -12.51 12.53
N LYS A 126 11.16 -13.53 12.81
CA LYS A 126 12.60 -13.33 12.91
C LYS A 126 13.21 -12.85 11.61
N ALA A 127 12.85 -13.44 10.47
CA ALA A 127 13.39 -13.07 9.17
C ALA A 127 13.09 -11.62 8.81
N ILE A 128 11.86 -11.13 9.05
CA ILE A 128 11.52 -9.73 8.79
C ILE A 128 12.20 -8.81 9.80
N TYR A 129 12.29 -9.20 11.06
CA TYR A 129 13.03 -8.45 12.08
C TYR A 129 14.50 -8.30 11.67
N ASP A 130 15.17 -9.40 11.32
CA ASP A 130 16.56 -9.40 10.89
C ASP A 130 16.77 -8.50 9.65
N ALA A 131 15.86 -8.54 8.68
CA ALA A 131 15.93 -7.69 7.48
C ALA A 131 15.83 -6.19 7.81
N LEU A 132 15.02 -5.84 8.80
CA LEU A 132 14.78 -4.44 9.24
C LEU A 132 15.84 -3.91 10.21
N THR A 133 16.67 -4.77 10.80
CA THR A 133 17.67 -4.40 11.80
C THR A 133 19.12 -4.56 11.32
N THR A 134 19.35 -4.81 10.05
CA THR A 134 20.70 -4.77 9.46
C THR A 134 21.32 -3.38 9.64
N LEU A 135 22.65 -3.30 9.66
CA LEU A 135 23.36 -2.01 9.72
C LEU A 135 22.96 -1.05 8.58
N VAL A 136 22.68 -1.61 7.39
CA VAL A 136 22.19 -0.81 6.25
C VAL A 136 20.79 -0.30 6.54
N ALA A 137 19.88 -1.16 7.02
CA ALA A 137 18.52 -0.74 7.38
C ALA A 137 18.55 0.36 8.44
N GLN A 138 19.32 0.20 9.52
CA GLN A 138 19.46 1.20 10.58
C GLN A 138 19.96 2.56 10.06
N LYS A 139 20.82 2.57 9.04
CA LYS A 139 21.28 3.81 8.41
C LYS A 139 20.14 4.57 7.72
N TYR A 140 19.24 3.86 7.05
CA TYR A 140 18.22 4.48 6.21
C TYR A 140 16.85 4.58 6.86
N PHE A 141 16.50 3.76 7.84
CA PHE A 141 15.23 3.95 8.52
C PHE A 141 15.27 5.16 9.47
N LEU A 142 14.18 5.94 9.45
CA LEU A 142 13.96 6.96 10.47
C LEU A 142 13.80 6.28 11.83
N SER A 143 14.59 6.70 12.80
CA SER A 143 14.62 6.07 14.16
C SER A 143 13.40 6.40 15.02
N ALA A 144 12.52 7.31 14.58
CA ALA A 144 11.30 7.66 15.31
C ALA A 144 10.42 6.42 15.51
N LYS A 145 9.83 6.28 16.69
CA LYS A 145 8.95 5.17 17.08
C LYS A 145 7.56 5.70 17.38
N ASN A 146 6.57 5.11 16.72
CA ASN A 146 5.17 5.53 16.83
C ASN A 146 4.96 7.03 16.57
N GLU A 147 5.78 7.60 15.71
CA GLU A 147 5.73 9.00 15.27
C GLU A 147 6.22 9.09 13.82
N LEU A 148 5.70 10.05 13.07
CA LEU A 148 6.21 10.36 11.73
C LEU A 148 7.53 11.16 11.80
N GLY A 149 7.78 11.87 12.88
CA GLY A 149 8.82 12.87 12.95
C GLY A 149 8.52 14.09 12.08
N THR A 150 9.51 14.94 11.88
CA THR A 150 9.42 16.06 10.94
C THR A 150 9.88 15.65 9.54
N LEU A 151 9.48 16.39 8.51
CA LEU A 151 10.02 16.19 7.17
C LEU A 151 11.54 16.39 7.14
N GLY A 152 12.07 17.29 7.97
CA GLY A 152 13.51 17.51 8.11
C GLY A 152 14.24 16.25 8.57
N ASP A 153 13.70 15.58 9.61
CA ASP A 153 14.28 14.34 10.14
C ASP A 153 14.15 13.16 9.16
N ALA A 154 13.08 13.16 8.35
CA ALA A 154 12.78 12.11 7.40
C ALA A 154 13.57 12.21 6.09
N ARG A 155 14.23 13.33 5.80
CA ARG A 155 15.03 13.49 4.57
C ARG A 155 16.16 12.47 4.49
N GLY A 156 16.28 11.84 3.33
CA GLY A 156 17.23 10.75 3.09
C GLY A 156 16.89 9.46 3.85
N LYS A 157 15.66 9.34 4.39
CA LYS A 157 15.23 8.20 5.22
C LYS A 157 13.99 7.52 4.70
N ILE A 158 13.83 6.28 5.17
CA ILE A 158 12.63 5.46 5.00
C ILE A 158 11.84 5.51 6.32
N VAL A 159 10.57 5.89 6.26
CA VAL A 159 9.64 5.80 7.38
C VAL A 159 8.90 4.47 7.26
N LEU A 160 8.99 3.63 8.29
CA LEU A 160 8.36 2.31 8.29
C LEU A 160 6.95 2.37 8.86
N LEU A 161 5.97 1.85 8.10
CA LEU A 161 4.62 1.57 8.56
C LEU A 161 4.48 0.04 8.66
N ARG A 162 4.42 -0.50 9.89
CA ARG A 162 4.39 -1.94 10.14
C ARG A 162 2.96 -2.45 10.21
N ARG A 163 2.57 -3.29 9.25
CA ARG A 163 1.28 -3.99 9.21
C ARG A 163 1.47 -5.51 9.39
N PHE A 164 2.31 -5.87 10.36
CA PHE A 164 2.59 -7.24 10.77
C PHE A 164 2.94 -7.26 12.25
N ASP A 165 2.57 -8.35 12.93
CA ASP A 165 2.82 -8.54 14.35
C ASP A 165 4.21 -9.19 14.55
N LEU A 166 4.81 -9.02 15.73
CA LEU A 166 6.06 -9.68 16.15
C LEU A 166 5.90 -10.26 17.55
N ASP A 167 4.72 -10.78 17.83
CA ASP A 167 4.28 -11.29 19.12
C ASP A 167 4.99 -12.57 19.60
N MET A 168 5.73 -13.22 18.71
CA MET A 168 6.56 -14.38 19.01
C MET A 168 8.04 -14.06 19.30
N LEU A 169 8.43 -12.79 19.16
CA LEU A 169 9.79 -12.34 19.47
C LEU A 169 9.85 -11.69 20.86
N PRO A 170 11.03 -11.63 21.50
CA PRO A 170 11.23 -10.92 22.75
C PRO A 170 10.80 -9.46 22.65
N GLU A 171 10.11 -8.96 23.67
CA GLU A 171 9.52 -7.61 23.69
C GLU A 171 10.59 -6.51 23.54
N ASP A 172 11.73 -6.65 24.22
CA ASP A 172 12.87 -5.73 24.12
C ASP A 172 13.42 -5.59 22.69
N GLN A 173 13.36 -6.65 21.90
CA GLN A 173 13.72 -6.59 20.48
C GLN A 173 12.68 -5.80 19.68
N VAL A 174 11.40 -6.08 19.89
CA VAL A 174 10.30 -5.45 19.16
C VAL A 174 10.18 -3.96 19.45
N GLU A 175 10.37 -3.57 20.70
CA GLU A 175 10.36 -2.17 21.14
C GLU A 175 11.45 -1.33 20.47
N ASN A 176 12.55 -1.94 20.04
CA ASN A 176 13.65 -1.25 19.39
C ASN A 176 13.44 -1.01 17.90
N LEU A 177 12.41 -1.58 17.28
CA LEU A 177 12.11 -1.32 15.88
C LEU A 177 11.56 0.09 15.66
N PRO A 178 12.04 0.81 14.63
CA PRO A 178 11.51 2.11 14.25
C PRO A 178 10.13 2.01 13.59
N GLY A 179 9.53 3.18 13.37
CA GLY A 179 8.31 3.33 12.57
C GLY A 179 7.03 3.24 13.39
N ILE A 180 5.93 3.22 12.69
CA ILE A 180 4.57 3.17 13.23
C ILE A 180 4.04 1.76 13.11
N TYR A 181 3.54 1.22 14.21
CA TYR A 181 2.94 -0.11 14.24
C TYR A 181 1.42 -0.03 14.19
N PHE A 182 0.85 -0.80 13.27
CA PHE A 182 -0.59 -1.02 13.15
C PHE A 182 -0.90 -2.49 13.45
N PRO A 183 -1.47 -2.79 14.64
CA PRO A 183 -1.84 -4.15 15.02
C PRO A 183 -2.78 -4.77 13.99
N SER A 184 -2.51 -6.02 13.58
CA SER A 184 -3.35 -6.70 12.59
C SER A 184 -4.78 -6.93 13.11
N SER A 185 -4.96 -6.99 14.41
CA SER A 185 -6.26 -7.15 15.09
C SER A 185 -7.12 -5.87 15.06
N GLU A 186 -6.49 -4.69 14.98
CA GLU A 186 -7.18 -3.40 14.94
C GLU A 186 -7.47 -2.93 13.50
N TRP A 187 -6.80 -3.51 12.50
CA TRP A 187 -7.04 -3.19 11.11
C TRP A 187 -8.21 -4.02 10.55
N THR A 188 -9.40 -3.47 10.60
CA THR A 188 -10.63 -4.14 10.13
C THR A 188 -10.55 -4.45 8.64
N ILE A 189 -10.75 -5.72 8.27
CA ILE A 189 -10.78 -6.16 6.87
C ILE A 189 -11.90 -5.42 6.13
N ASN A 190 -11.59 -4.84 4.98
CA ASN A 190 -12.54 -4.10 4.14
C ASN A 190 -13.22 -2.92 4.87
N GLY A 191 -12.52 -2.29 5.83
CA GLY A 191 -13.09 -1.24 6.66
C GLY A 191 -13.22 0.09 5.93
N GLN A 192 -14.37 0.74 6.07
CA GLN A 192 -14.63 2.06 5.49
C GLN A 192 -14.17 3.22 6.39
N ALA A 193 -14.06 2.97 7.70
CA ALA A 193 -13.75 3.98 8.71
C ALA A 193 -13.02 3.34 9.90
N ILE A 194 -11.78 2.92 9.66
CA ILE A 194 -10.91 2.33 10.69
C ILE A 194 -10.26 3.47 11.48
N SER A 195 -10.11 3.28 12.79
CA SER A 195 -9.41 4.22 13.68
C SER A 195 -8.49 3.43 14.61
N ILE A 196 -7.20 3.71 14.52
CA ILE A 196 -6.15 3.04 15.33
C ILE A 196 -5.34 4.09 16.06
N VAL A 197 -5.30 4.03 17.40
CA VAL A 197 -4.43 4.89 18.19
C VAL A 197 -3.01 4.31 18.12
N TYR A 198 -2.17 4.88 17.27
CA TYR A 198 -0.82 4.38 17.02
C TYR A 198 0.23 4.93 18.02
N ASN A 199 -0.08 6.05 18.70
CA ASN A 199 0.72 6.56 19.81
C ASN A 199 -0.19 6.85 20.99
N ARG A 200 -0.22 5.94 21.96
CA ARG A 200 -1.12 6.04 23.14
C ARG A 200 -0.71 7.18 24.07
N ASN A 201 0.58 7.49 24.19
CA ASN A 201 1.07 8.53 25.10
C ASN A 201 0.68 9.94 24.63
N LYS A 202 0.65 10.15 23.31
CA LYS A 202 0.32 11.43 22.67
C LYS A 202 -1.10 11.44 22.09
N ASN A 203 -1.81 10.31 22.15
CA ASN A 203 -3.14 10.10 21.59
C ASN A 203 -3.22 10.38 20.07
N TYR A 204 -2.13 10.02 19.33
CA TYR A 204 -2.14 10.16 17.88
C TYR A 204 -2.90 9.01 17.24
N THR A 205 -3.78 9.33 16.29
CA THR A 205 -4.69 8.39 15.67
C THR A 205 -4.45 8.30 14.16
N ALA A 206 -4.48 7.07 13.64
CA ALA A 206 -4.57 6.80 12.22
C ALA A 206 -6.02 6.54 11.84
N TYR A 207 -6.54 7.35 10.94
CA TYR A 207 -7.84 7.16 10.30
C TYR A 207 -7.59 6.51 8.93
N ILE A 208 -8.25 5.37 8.67
CA ILE A 208 -7.94 4.54 7.51
C ILE A 208 -9.22 4.16 6.78
N GLU A 209 -9.23 4.34 5.47
CA GLU A 209 -10.24 3.80 4.56
C GLU A 209 -9.58 2.71 3.71
N ASP A 210 -9.97 1.44 3.93
CA ASP A 210 -9.46 0.25 3.22
C ASP A 210 -10.63 -0.59 2.67
N TYR A 211 -11.63 0.09 2.07
CA TYR A 211 -12.79 -0.53 1.44
C TYR A 211 -12.47 -0.97 0.02
N TYR A 212 -11.86 -2.13 -0.10
CA TYR A 212 -11.38 -2.66 -1.38
C TYR A 212 -12.36 -3.65 -2.03
N HIS A 213 -13.06 -4.47 -1.26
CA HIS A 213 -14.08 -5.38 -1.78
C HIS A 213 -15.43 -4.66 -1.84
N ILE A 214 -15.72 -4.11 -3.01
CA ILE A 214 -16.85 -3.19 -3.18
C ILE A 214 -18.16 -3.96 -3.23
N SER A 215 -19.07 -3.72 -2.26
CA SER A 215 -20.40 -4.30 -2.24
C SER A 215 -21.44 -3.35 -2.86
N THR A 216 -22.36 -3.91 -3.63
CA THR A 216 -23.55 -3.23 -4.11
C THR A 216 -24.79 -4.06 -3.72
N LYS A 217 -25.97 -3.49 -3.83
CA LYS A 217 -27.23 -4.18 -3.47
C LYS A 217 -27.51 -5.42 -4.33
N SER A 218 -26.88 -5.54 -5.50
CA SER A 218 -27.07 -6.66 -6.42
C SER A 218 -25.74 -7.38 -6.71
N ILE A 219 -25.72 -8.69 -6.53
CA ILE A 219 -24.57 -9.55 -6.87
C ILE A 219 -24.39 -9.64 -8.40
N ASN A 220 -25.46 -9.54 -9.16
CA ASN A 220 -25.49 -9.71 -10.61
C ASN A 220 -25.42 -8.40 -11.39
N GLU A 221 -24.91 -7.34 -10.77
CA GLU A 221 -24.84 -6.06 -11.43
C GLU A 221 -23.72 -6.08 -12.49
N ARG A 222 -24.14 -6.04 -13.77
CA ARG A 222 -23.22 -6.02 -14.91
C ARG A 222 -22.63 -4.64 -15.17
N LYS A 223 -23.30 -3.60 -14.65
CA LYS A 223 -22.86 -2.21 -14.82
C LYS A 223 -21.77 -1.87 -13.83
N ILE A 224 -20.70 -1.28 -14.33
CA ILE A 224 -19.56 -0.87 -13.51
C ILE A 224 -19.86 0.44 -12.73
N GLN A 225 -20.70 1.31 -13.28
CA GLN A 225 -20.96 2.64 -12.73
C GLN A 225 -21.39 2.65 -11.25
N PRO A 226 -22.34 1.81 -10.78
CA PRO A 226 -22.72 1.79 -9.37
C PRO A 226 -21.58 1.33 -8.46
N ILE A 227 -20.70 0.46 -8.98
CA ILE A 227 -19.53 -0.06 -8.24
C ILE A 227 -18.50 1.05 -8.05
N ILE A 228 -18.12 1.73 -9.14
CA ILE A 228 -17.21 2.88 -9.08
C ILE A 228 -17.80 3.99 -8.19
N ARG A 229 -19.10 4.30 -8.33
CA ARG A 229 -19.78 5.29 -7.48
C ARG A 229 -19.72 4.92 -6.01
N SER A 230 -19.95 3.65 -5.65
CA SER A 230 -19.85 3.19 -4.26
C SER A 230 -18.47 3.42 -3.69
N LYS A 231 -17.41 3.03 -4.41
CA LYS A 231 -16.03 3.26 -3.99
C LYS A 231 -15.72 4.76 -3.91
N TYR A 232 -16.05 5.51 -4.93
CA TYR A 232 -15.82 6.96 -4.98
C TYR A 232 -16.44 7.68 -3.77
N ASN A 233 -17.68 7.37 -3.42
CA ASN A 233 -18.35 8.00 -2.29
C ASN A 233 -17.64 7.74 -0.96
N VAL A 234 -17.20 6.50 -0.72
CA VAL A 234 -16.47 6.14 0.51
C VAL A 234 -15.10 6.82 0.54
N THR A 235 -14.38 6.80 -0.58
CA THR A 235 -13.09 7.48 -0.72
C THR A 235 -13.24 8.99 -0.49
N MET A 236 -14.21 9.63 -1.13
CA MET A 236 -14.47 11.07 -0.95
C MET A 236 -14.84 11.44 0.49
N ALA A 237 -15.71 10.67 1.13
CA ALA A 237 -16.08 10.91 2.53
C ALA A 237 -14.86 10.87 3.46
N HIS A 238 -13.88 9.98 3.19
CA HIS A 238 -12.65 9.92 3.97
C HIS A 238 -11.71 11.09 3.65
N LEU A 239 -11.58 11.50 2.39
CA LEU A 239 -10.80 12.68 2.00
C LEU A 239 -11.40 13.97 2.60
N GLU A 240 -12.73 14.13 2.57
CA GLU A 240 -13.43 15.25 3.19
C GLU A 240 -13.19 15.30 4.70
N LYS A 241 -13.22 14.13 5.37
CA LYS A 241 -12.86 14.01 6.79
C LYS A 241 -11.44 14.51 7.04
N ALA A 242 -10.45 14.15 6.18
CA ALA A 242 -9.07 14.58 6.31
C ALA A 242 -8.89 16.12 6.17
N MET A 243 -9.80 16.80 5.45
CA MET A 243 -9.79 18.26 5.30
C MET A 243 -10.27 19.00 6.55
N LEU A 244 -10.92 18.32 7.50
CA LEU A 244 -11.37 18.92 8.76
C LEU A 244 -10.18 19.21 9.69
N GLN A 245 -10.46 19.88 10.81
CA GLN A 245 -9.44 20.21 11.80
C GLN A 245 -9.17 19.00 12.69
N TYR A 246 -8.02 18.34 12.48
CA TYR A 246 -7.47 17.26 13.29
C TYR A 246 -6.07 17.59 13.76
N HIS A 247 -5.55 16.84 14.72
CA HIS A 247 -4.17 16.98 15.15
C HIS A 247 -3.21 16.79 13.97
N HIS A 248 -2.13 17.54 13.92
CA HIS A 248 -1.20 17.49 12.77
C HIS A 248 -0.52 16.13 12.61
N ASP A 249 -0.31 15.40 13.72
CA ASP A 249 0.27 14.06 13.72
C ASP A 249 -0.76 12.93 13.52
N ASP A 250 -2.06 13.24 13.49
CA ASP A 250 -3.04 12.25 13.07
C ASP A 250 -2.81 11.86 11.60
N LEU A 251 -2.83 10.56 11.34
CA LEU A 251 -2.64 10.01 9.99
C LEU A 251 -3.98 9.81 9.28
N PHE A 252 -4.02 10.15 8.00
CA PHE A 252 -5.11 9.78 7.12
C PHE A 252 -4.55 8.89 6.00
N LEU A 253 -5.04 7.64 5.91
CA LEU A 253 -4.69 6.68 4.86
C LEU A 253 -5.96 6.32 4.09
N THR A 254 -6.02 6.71 2.83
CA THR A 254 -7.15 6.46 1.94
C THR A 254 -6.71 5.53 0.83
N PHE A 255 -7.30 4.33 0.74
CA PHE A 255 -7.03 3.43 -0.37
C PHE A 255 -8.05 3.68 -1.48
N ALA A 256 -7.65 4.38 -2.54
CA ALA A 256 -8.46 4.57 -3.74
C ALA A 256 -8.52 3.31 -4.63
N SER A 257 -8.00 2.21 -4.15
CA SER A 257 -7.99 0.89 -4.78
C SER A 257 -9.26 0.11 -4.52
N GLY A 258 -9.59 -0.85 -5.39
CA GLY A 258 -10.73 -1.70 -5.16
C GLY A 258 -10.96 -2.75 -6.23
N GLU A 259 -11.82 -3.71 -5.91
CA GLU A 259 -12.22 -4.81 -6.79
C GLU A 259 -13.65 -5.29 -6.49
N ARG A 260 -14.21 -6.04 -7.41
CA ARG A 260 -15.43 -6.84 -7.21
C ARG A 260 -15.32 -8.13 -8.01
N ASN A 261 -14.45 -9.00 -7.58
CA ASN A 261 -14.09 -10.23 -8.30
C ASN A 261 -15.21 -11.29 -8.27
N ALA A 262 -16.09 -11.26 -7.26
CA ALA A 262 -17.25 -12.15 -7.18
C ALA A 262 -18.38 -11.82 -8.16
N ASN A 263 -18.28 -10.71 -8.89
CA ASN A 263 -19.28 -10.28 -9.87
C ASN A 263 -19.17 -11.06 -11.19
N LEU A 264 -20.25 -11.11 -11.95
CA LEU A 264 -20.28 -11.70 -13.29
C LEU A 264 -20.78 -10.66 -14.32
N PRO A 265 -19.90 -10.07 -15.14
CA PRO A 265 -18.43 -10.29 -15.17
C PRO A 265 -17.69 -9.68 -13.97
N PRO A 266 -16.50 -10.20 -13.60
CA PRO A 266 -15.72 -9.67 -12.51
C PRO A 266 -15.16 -8.28 -12.85
N HIS A 267 -15.06 -7.42 -11.83
CA HIS A 267 -14.46 -6.09 -11.93
C HIS A 267 -13.17 -6.07 -11.09
N TYR A 268 -12.05 -6.29 -11.77
CA TYR A 268 -10.70 -6.33 -11.18
C TYR A 268 -10.10 -4.92 -11.00
N PRO A 269 -8.98 -4.77 -10.27
CA PRO A 269 -8.43 -3.46 -9.87
C PRO A 269 -8.31 -2.45 -11.01
N LYS A 270 -7.81 -2.86 -12.18
CA LYS A 270 -7.66 -1.96 -13.34
C LYS A 270 -9.00 -1.34 -13.79
N ILE A 271 -10.08 -2.09 -13.75
CA ILE A 271 -11.41 -1.60 -14.16
C ILE A 271 -11.93 -0.58 -13.13
N ILE A 272 -11.70 -0.79 -11.86
CA ILE A 272 -12.13 0.15 -10.83
C ILE A 272 -11.30 1.44 -10.91
N ALA A 273 -9.98 1.31 -11.07
CA ALA A 273 -9.07 2.46 -11.14
C ALA A 273 -9.28 3.30 -12.41
N LEU A 274 -9.37 2.65 -13.58
CA LEU A 274 -9.32 3.35 -14.88
C LEU A 274 -10.66 3.41 -15.60
N GLY A 275 -11.69 2.72 -15.09
CA GLY A 275 -12.96 2.61 -15.78
C GLY A 275 -12.98 1.58 -16.91
N LYS A 276 -14.07 1.56 -17.65
CA LYS A 276 -14.26 0.68 -18.81
C LYS A 276 -15.31 1.26 -19.75
N ASN A 277 -15.07 1.18 -21.05
CA ASN A 277 -15.88 1.82 -22.09
C ASN A 277 -15.96 3.34 -21.82
N ASP A 278 -17.16 3.91 -21.75
CA ASP A 278 -17.38 5.33 -21.53
C ASP A 278 -17.51 5.71 -20.04
N GLU A 279 -17.29 4.76 -19.11
CA GLU A 279 -17.37 5.01 -17.68
C GLU A 279 -15.99 5.31 -17.10
N GLU A 280 -15.83 6.50 -16.52
CA GLU A 280 -14.60 6.92 -15.84
C GLU A 280 -14.36 6.11 -14.57
N GLY A 281 -13.09 5.73 -14.33
CA GLY A 281 -12.65 5.08 -13.10
C GLY A 281 -12.43 6.06 -11.95
N ILE A 282 -11.99 5.52 -10.84
CA ILE A 282 -11.69 6.30 -9.63
C ILE A 282 -10.59 7.33 -9.88
N ASN A 283 -9.55 6.96 -10.62
CA ASN A 283 -8.40 7.83 -10.84
C ASN A 283 -8.80 9.09 -11.62
N GLN A 284 -9.61 8.98 -12.69
CA GLN A 284 -10.10 10.12 -13.47
C GLN A 284 -10.96 11.05 -12.60
N LYS A 285 -11.89 10.46 -11.82
CA LYS A 285 -12.77 11.23 -10.93
C LYS A 285 -11.98 11.97 -9.85
N LEU A 286 -10.98 11.33 -9.25
CA LEU A 286 -10.11 11.96 -8.25
C LEU A 286 -9.22 13.02 -8.87
N THR A 287 -8.72 12.84 -10.10
CA THR A 287 -7.95 13.88 -10.81
C THR A 287 -8.73 15.17 -10.94
N GLN A 288 -10.01 15.10 -11.31
CA GLN A 288 -10.89 16.29 -11.40
C GLN A 288 -11.06 16.97 -10.02
N VAL A 289 -11.22 16.19 -8.95
CA VAL A 289 -11.29 16.73 -7.58
C VAL A 289 -10.01 17.43 -7.21
N PHE A 290 -8.85 16.82 -7.46
CA PHE A 290 -7.54 17.37 -7.11
C PHE A 290 -7.24 18.66 -7.90
N GLN A 291 -7.61 18.71 -9.17
CA GLN A 291 -7.51 19.93 -9.99
C GLN A 291 -8.34 21.07 -9.39
N GLY A 292 -9.56 20.78 -8.91
CA GLY A 292 -10.40 21.75 -8.20
C GLY A 292 -9.85 22.23 -6.86
N LEU A 293 -8.94 21.46 -6.25
CA LEU A 293 -8.29 21.77 -4.98
C LEU A 293 -6.88 22.39 -5.14
N LYS A 294 -6.41 22.63 -6.36
CA LYS A 294 -5.08 23.19 -6.63
C LYS A 294 -4.80 24.43 -5.79
N GLY A 295 -3.65 24.45 -5.12
CA GLY A 295 -3.18 25.59 -4.30
C GLY A 295 -3.96 25.84 -3.02
N THR A 296 -5.00 25.07 -2.69
CA THR A 296 -5.83 25.28 -1.49
C THR A 296 -5.13 24.89 -0.19
N LYS A 297 -4.04 24.13 -0.26
CA LYS A 297 -3.30 23.57 0.89
C LYS A 297 -4.16 22.70 1.81
N LYS A 298 -5.30 22.19 1.30
CA LYS A 298 -6.14 21.25 2.05
C LYS A 298 -5.37 19.95 2.32
N ARG A 299 -5.52 19.41 3.54
CA ARG A 299 -4.93 18.12 3.92
C ARG A 299 -5.80 16.99 3.42
N LEU A 300 -5.24 16.09 2.62
CA LEU A 300 -5.85 14.82 2.22
C LEU A 300 -5.14 13.61 2.86
N GLY A 301 -3.93 13.82 3.37
CA GLY A 301 -3.11 12.75 3.94
C GLY A 301 -2.44 11.87 2.87
N ILE A 302 -2.38 10.59 3.12
CA ILE A 302 -1.83 9.58 2.21
C ILE A 302 -2.96 9.01 1.37
N VAL A 303 -2.82 9.03 0.04
CA VAL A 303 -3.78 8.40 -0.88
C VAL A 303 -3.08 7.33 -1.68
N MET A 304 -3.56 6.09 -1.55
CA MET A 304 -2.99 4.89 -2.16
C MET A 304 -3.76 4.54 -3.42
N PHE A 305 -3.10 4.63 -4.58
CA PHE A 305 -3.71 4.41 -5.88
C PHE A 305 -3.40 3.03 -6.45
N ASP A 306 -4.34 2.47 -7.22
CA ASP A 306 -4.05 1.46 -8.23
C ASP A 306 -3.75 2.16 -9.56
N PHE A 307 -2.83 1.59 -10.38
CA PHE A 307 -2.48 2.13 -11.70
C PHE A 307 -2.20 3.65 -11.66
N SER A 308 -1.34 4.05 -10.74
CA SER A 308 -1.05 5.45 -10.40
C SER A 308 -0.56 6.31 -11.57
N ASN A 309 -0.08 5.69 -12.65
CA ASN A 309 0.40 6.35 -13.87
C ASN A 309 -0.73 6.73 -14.85
N ASN A 310 -1.99 6.46 -14.50
CA ASN A 310 -3.15 6.75 -15.34
C ASN A 310 -4.32 7.37 -14.53
N PRO A 311 -4.86 8.53 -14.95
CA PRO A 311 -4.37 9.35 -16.05
C PRO A 311 -2.99 9.99 -15.72
N PRO A 312 -2.22 10.44 -16.71
CA PRO A 312 -0.88 11.01 -16.47
C PRO A 312 -0.86 12.15 -15.47
N GLU A 313 -1.92 12.96 -15.41
CA GLU A 313 -2.06 14.14 -14.56
C GLU A 313 -2.43 13.79 -13.11
N LEU A 314 -2.75 12.54 -12.78
CA LEU A 314 -3.26 12.16 -11.45
C LEU A 314 -2.32 12.60 -10.32
N ILE A 315 -1.07 12.22 -10.39
CA ILE A 315 -0.09 12.48 -9.32
C ILE A 315 0.29 13.96 -9.28
N GLU A 316 0.49 14.59 -10.45
CA GLU A 316 0.76 16.02 -10.54
C GLU A 316 -0.38 16.85 -9.94
N SER A 317 -1.63 16.52 -10.27
CA SER A 317 -2.82 17.20 -9.74
C SER A 317 -2.93 17.05 -8.22
N PHE A 318 -2.60 15.86 -7.68
CA PHE A 318 -2.58 15.63 -6.25
C PHE A 318 -1.50 16.47 -5.54
N LEU A 319 -0.30 16.51 -6.08
CA LEU A 319 0.80 17.31 -5.52
C LEU A 319 0.54 18.82 -5.63
N ALA A 320 -0.13 19.27 -6.69
CA ALA A 320 -0.48 20.67 -6.90
C ALA A 320 -1.43 21.25 -5.84
N ILE A 321 -2.09 20.42 -5.02
CA ILE A 321 -2.93 20.88 -3.89
C ILE A 321 -2.08 21.64 -2.86
N GLN A 322 -0.82 21.24 -2.65
CA GLN A 322 0.09 21.82 -1.66
C GLN A 322 0.87 23.01 -2.21
N ASN A 323 1.01 23.09 -3.52
CA ASN A 323 1.75 24.17 -4.19
C ASN A 323 0.82 25.31 -4.54
N PRO A 324 1.22 26.57 -4.30
CA PRO A 324 0.43 27.74 -4.67
C PRO A 324 0.31 27.91 -6.19
#